data_42bab86d64295982dd5ad1012b7706e7
#
_entry.id   42bab86d64295982dd5ad1012b7706e7
#
_cell.length_a   1.000
_cell.length_b   1.000
_cell.length_c   1.000
_cell.angle_alpha   90.00
_cell.angle_beta   90.00
_cell.angle_gamma   90.00
#
_symmetry.space_group_name_H-M   'P 1'
#
loop_
_entity.id
_entity.type
_entity.pdbx_description
1 polymer ?
#
loop_
_entity_poly.entity_id
_entity_poly.type
_entity_poly.pdbx_seq_one_letter_code
_entity_poly.pdbx_strand_id
1 'polypeptide(L)'
;TSPLEKSTRYVVFEKGKYYRPAAIMNSKFADEYVQMCDELFVAYSSKVEPMKAFVREKWPIAAFDLGGKKFNEMTDEAELKRAKTAYESSVRARALDILRYYLPAATVTNIGITANGRAFEYLMMKLMSDELEEVRTIGQLMHQELSKVIPSLVKRAAPSSYISETKKTMRAFAAAKLSAVRIRKQPTVTLARYDKDAEINVVAAALYQFSHHPLSQLRKIVKKMTAEEKMKVVDEYMGKRTSRRERPLRAAETAYYQFDVLSDYGAYRDLQRHRVMTQIPQLLTVEHGYDVPPEI
;
A
#
# COMPACT_ATOMS: atom_id res chain seq x y z
N THR A 1 9.36 -8.24 8.17
CA THR A 1 8.26 -9.03 7.54
C THR A 1 8.25 -8.85 6.04
N SER A 2 7.98 -9.90 5.31
CA SER A 2 7.80 -9.89 3.86
C SER A 2 6.46 -10.55 3.51
N PRO A 3 5.39 -9.77 3.33
CA PRO A 3 4.10 -10.30 2.90
C PRO A 3 4.11 -10.59 1.40
N LEU A 4 3.45 -11.68 1.02
CA LEU A 4 3.13 -12.06 -0.35
C LEU A 4 1.63 -12.31 -0.41
N GLU A 5 0.90 -11.56 -1.22
CA GLU A 5 -0.55 -11.69 -1.36
C GLU A 5 -0.96 -12.12 -2.77
N LYS A 6 -2.08 -12.81 -2.88
CA LYS A 6 -2.75 -13.08 -4.15
C LYS A 6 -3.30 -11.76 -4.70
N SER A 7 -2.68 -11.27 -5.76
CA SER A 7 -2.98 -9.93 -6.27
C SER A 7 -4.31 -9.87 -7.03
N THR A 8 -5.11 -8.85 -6.76
CA THR A 8 -6.34 -8.54 -7.50
C THR A 8 -6.10 -8.14 -8.96
N ARG A 9 -4.85 -7.85 -9.35
CA ARG A 9 -4.47 -7.53 -10.74
C ARG A 9 -4.31 -8.75 -11.63
N TYR A 10 -3.96 -9.90 -11.06
CA TYR A 10 -3.55 -11.07 -11.86
C TYR A 10 -4.51 -12.24 -11.76
N VAL A 11 -5.38 -12.22 -10.76
CA VAL A 11 -6.30 -13.30 -10.46
C VAL A 11 -7.74 -12.78 -10.48
N VAL A 12 -8.60 -13.48 -11.21
CA VAL A 12 -10.05 -13.25 -11.16
C VAL A 12 -10.58 -13.83 -9.85
N PHE A 13 -11.39 -13.05 -9.15
CA PHE A 13 -12.02 -13.48 -7.91
C PHE A 13 -13.40 -14.09 -8.20
N GLU A 14 -13.70 -15.19 -7.53
CA GLU A 14 -14.92 -15.96 -7.70
C GLU A 14 -16.03 -15.45 -6.77
N LYS A 15 -17.28 -15.58 -7.21
CA LYS A 15 -18.48 -15.26 -6.41
C LYS A 15 -18.45 -15.99 -5.06
N GLY A 16 -18.93 -15.33 -4.02
CA GLY A 16 -19.01 -15.88 -2.66
C GLY A 16 -17.69 -15.87 -1.87
N LYS A 17 -16.59 -15.40 -2.46
CA LYS A 17 -15.28 -15.30 -1.80
C LYS A 17 -15.13 -13.99 -1.01
N TYR A 18 -16.04 -13.79 -0.04
CA TYR A 18 -15.99 -12.66 0.89
C TYR A 18 -16.22 -13.11 2.34
N TYR A 19 -15.65 -12.38 3.27
CA TYR A 19 -15.79 -12.63 4.70
C TYR A 19 -17.22 -12.29 5.16
N ARG A 20 -17.77 -13.11 6.04
CA ARG A 20 -19.10 -12.93 6.64
C ARG A 20 -18.93 -12.69 8.14
N PRO A 21 -18.85 -11.42 8.59
CA PRO A 21 -18.67 -11.11 10.01
C PRO A 21 -19.83 -11.62 10.85
N ALA A 22 -19.56 -12.34 11.94
CA ALA A 22 -20.60 -12.89 12.81
C ALA A 22 -21.53 -11.79 13.35
N ALA A 23 -20.99 -10.62 13.67
CA ALA A 23 -21.78 -9.47 14.12
C ALA A 23 -22.81 -8.99 13.08
N ILE A 24 -22.48 -9.05 11.77
CA ILE A 24 -23.44 -8.69 10.70
C ILE A 24 -24.39 -9.86 10.45
N MET A 25 -23.89 -11.09 10.40
CA MET A 25 -24.73 -12.27 10.13
C MET A 25 -25.78 -12.53 11.20
N ASN A 26 -25.54 -12.10 12.45
CA ASN A 26 -26.48 -12.19 13.56
C ASN A 26 -27.34 -10.90 13.71
N SER A 27 -27.31 -9.99 12.74
CA SER A 27 -28.06 -8.74 12.76
C SER A 27 -29.19 -8.75 11.71
N LYS A 28 -30.05 -7.73 11.77
CA LYS A 28 -31.08 -7.49 10.74
C LYS A 28 -30.53 -7.17 9.35
N PHE A 29 -29.24 -6.92 9.22
CA PHE A 29 -28.57 -6.57 7.96
C PHE A 29 -27.92 -7.76 7.26
N ALA A 30 -28.11 -9.00 7.76
CA ALA A 30 -27.45 -10.19 7.22
C ALA A 30 -27.76 -10.42 5.74
N ASP A 31 -29.05 -10.43 5.40
CA ASP A 31 -29.49 -10.69 4.01
C ASP A 31 -29.07 -9.57 3.05
N GLU A 32 -29.20 -8.32 3.46
CA GLU A 32 -28.78 -7.15 2.68
C GLU A 32 -27.27 -7.17 2.40
N TYR A 33 -26.47 -7.52 3.41
CA TYR A 33 -25.02 -7.64 3.25
C TYR A 33 -24.64 -8.74 2.25
N VAL A 34 -25.25 -9.90 2.34
CA VAL A 34 -25.01 -11.04 1.42
C VAL A 34 -25.42 -10.66 0.01
N GLN A 35 -26.61 -10.11 -0.16
CA GLN A 35 -27.14 -9.68 -1.45
C GLN A 35 -26.19 -8.66 -2.10
N MET A 36 -25.81 -7.61 -1.39
CA MET A 36 -24.94 -6.56 -1.91
C MET A 36 -23.55 -7.11 -2.31
N CYS A 37 -22.95 -7.97 -1.48
CA CYS A 37 -21.68 -8.58 -1.84
C CYS A 37 -21.79 -9.48 -3.09
N ASP A 38 -22.85 -10.27 -3.19
CA ASP A 38 -23.10 -11.13 -4.34
C ASP A 38 -23.33 -10.32 -5.62
N GLU A 39 -24.10 -9.23 -5.56
CA GLU A 39 -24.35 -8.32 -6.68
C GLU A 39 -23.04 -7.68 -7.18
N LEU A 40 -22.18 -7.23 -6.27
CA LEU A 40 -20.86 -6.69 -6.61
C LEU A 40 -19.98 -7.73 -7.32
N PHE A 41 -19.98 -8.99 -6.86
CA PHE A 41 -19.24 -10.05 -7.55
C PHE A 41 -19.83 -10.41 -8.91
N VAL A 42 -21.14 -10.37 -9.07
CA VAL A 42 -21.81 -10.55 -10.38
C VAL A 42 -21.41 -9.42 -11.32
N ALA A 43 -21.47 -8.17 -10.86
CA ALA A 43 -21.04 -7.01 -11.63
C ALA A 43 -19.57 -7.10 -12.05
N TYR A 44 -18.68 -7.48 -11.12
CA TYR A 44 -17.27 -7.73 -11.41
C TYR A 44 -17.08 -8.79 -12.49
N SER A 45 -17.67 -9.97 -12.28
CA SER A 45 -17.42 -11.14 -13.15
C SER A 45 -17.97 -10.92 -14.57
N SER A 46 -19.16 -10.32 -14.71
CA SER A 46 -19.80 -10.06 -16.01
C SER A 46 -19.01 -9.08 -16.88
N LYS A 47 -18.19 -8.23 -16.27
CA LYS A 47 -17.44 -7.19 -16.97
C LYS A 47 -16.00 -7.59 -17.33
N VAL A 48 -15.52 -8.77 -16.92
CA VAL A 48 -14.11 -9.16 -17.14
C VAL A 48 -13.78 -9.26 -18.64
N GLU A 49 -14.58 -9.99 -19.42
CA GLU A 49 -14.30 -10.13 -20.85
C GLU A 49 -14.60 -8.84 -21.65
N PRO A 50 -15.71 -8.12 -21.43
CA PRO A 50 -15.91 -6.80 -22.04
C PRO A 50 -14.77 -5.82 -21.77
N MET A 51 -14.27 -5.77 -20.53
CA MET A 51 -13.16 -4.88 -20.18
C MET A 51 -11.85 -5.27 -20.86
N LYS A 52 -11.56 -6.57 -21.01
CA LYS A 52 -10.39 -7.02 -21.79
C LYS A 52 -10.51 -6.60 -23.26
N ALA A 53 -11.69 -6.69 -23.85
CA ALA A 53 -11.93 -6.24 -25.22
C ALA A 53 -11.70 -4.74 -25.36
N PHE A 54 -12.23 -3.94 -24.43
CA PHE A 54 -11.99 -2.49 -24.36
C PHE A 54 -10.50 -2.15 -24.22
N VAL A 55 -9.77 -2.86 -23.35
CA VAL A 55 -8.33 -2.66 -23.18
C VAL A 55 -7.58 -2.95 -24.46
N ARG A 56 -7.90 -4.03 -25.20
CA ARG A 56 -7.26 -4.36 -26.48
C ARG A 56 -7.52 -3.30 -27.56
N GLU A 57 -8.72 -2.73 -27.59
CA GLU A 57 -9.07 -1.64 -28.49
C GLU A 57 -8.24 -0.38 -28.20
N LYS A 58 -8.15 0.01 -26.93
CA LYS A 58 -7.40 1.22 -26.50
C LYS A 58 -5.90 1.07 -26.60
N TRP A 59 -5.37 -0.12 -26.42
CA TRP A 59 -3.93 -0.44 -26.46
C TRP A 59 -3.70 -1.65 -27.36
N PRO A 60 -3.72 -1.47 -28.70
CA PRO A 60 -3.56 -2.57 -29.65
C PRO A 60 -2.16 -3.18 -29.57
N ILE A 61 -2.08 -4.50 -29.81
CA ILE A 61 -0.83 -5.27 -29.74
C ILE A 61 0.29 -4.72 -30.64
N ALA A 62 -0.05 -4.12 -31.76
CA ALA A 62 0.93 -3.55 -32.69
C ALA A 62 1.85 -2.48 -32.05
N ALA A 63 1.30 -1.76 -31.05
CA ALA A 63 2.05 -0.73 -30.33
C ALA A 63 2.72 -1.25 -29.04
N PHE A 64 2.54 -2.54 -28.70
CA PHE A 64 3.09 -3.11 -27.49
C PHE A 64 4.62 -3.23 -27.56
N ASP A 65 5.30 -2.70 -26.57
CA ASP A 65 6.77 -2.73 -26.44
C ASP A 65 7.19 -3.82 -25.46
N LEU A 66 8.14 -4.65 -25.88
CA LEU A 66 8.80 -5.63 -25.02
C LEU A 66 10.33 -5.47 -25.13
N GLY A 67 10.92 -4.90 -24.08
CA GLY A 67 12.37 -4.71 -24.00
C GLY A 67 12.94 -3.68 -24.99
N GLY A 68 12.15 -2.64 -25.35
CA GLY A 68 12.55 -1.56 -26.25
C GLY A 68 12.26 -1.84 -27.73
N LYS A 69 11.57 -2.95 -28.06
CA LYS A 69 11.19 -3.32 -29.42
C LYS A 69 9.67 -3.49 -29.52
N LYS A 70 9.04 -2.83 -30.47
CA LYS A 70 7.59 -2.92 -30.68
C LYS A 70 7.21 -4.23 -31.36
N PHE A 71 6.01 -4.72 -31.08
CA PHE A 71 5.49 -5.99 -31.58
C PHE A 71 5.56 -6.09 -33.13
N ASN A 72 5.23 -5.03 -33.85
CA ASN A 72 5.28 -4.99 -35.31
C ASN A 72 6.71 -4.96 -35.90
N GLU A 73 7.72 -4.77 -35.05
CA GLU A 73 9.14 -4.79 -35.46
C GLU A 73 9.81 -6.15 -35.19
N MET A 74 9.09 -7.09 -34.56
CA MET A 74 9.57 -8.41 -34.21
C MET A 74 9.38 -9.36 -35.38
N THR A 75 10.40 -10.16 -35.68
CA THR A 75 10.40 -11.14 -36.80
C THR A 75 10.62 -12.57 -36.33
N ASP A 76 11.24 -12.74 -35.17
CA ASP A 76 11.51 -14.06 -34.59
C ASP A 76 10.24 -14.67 -33.96
N GLU A 77 9.93 -15.93 -34.27
CA GLU A 77 8.73 -16.60 -33.83
C GLU A 77 8.68 -16.77 -32.28
N ALA A 78 9.81 -17.06 -31.66
CA ALA A 78 9.90 -17.20 -30.19
C ALA A 78 9.72 -15.83 -29.50
N GLU A 79 10.24 -14.76 -30.09
CA GLU A 79 10.07 -13.38 -29.63
C GLU A 79 8.60 -12.95 -29.73
N LEU A 80 7.96 -13.20 -30.88
CA LEU A 80 6.54 -12.93 -31.11
C LEU A 80 5.64 -13.68 -30.10
N LYS A 81 5.93 -14.95 -29.84
CA LYS A 81 5.18 -15.74 -28.84
C LYS A 81 5.30 -15.19 -27.43
N ARG A 82 6.52 -14.80 -27.03
CA ARG A 82 6.78 -14.13 -25.72
C ARG A 82 6.03 -12.80 -25.61
N ALA A 83 6.09 -11.99 -26.66
CA ALA A 83 5.42 -10.69 -26.72
C ALA A 83 3.89 -10.83 -26.66
N LYS A 84 3.29 -11.78 -27.37
CA LYS A 84 1.86 -12.11 -27.26
C LYS A 84 1.46 -12.51 -25.84
N THR A 85 2.23 -13.37 -25.20
CA THR A 85 1.97 -13.82 -23.82
C THR A 85 2.06 -12.65 -22.83
N ALA A 86 3.07 -11.80 -22.96
CA ALA A 86 3.26 -10.62 -22.15
C ALA A 86 2.15 -9.59 -22.37
N TYR A 87 1.73 -9.37 -23.62
CA TYR A 87 0.62 -8.50 -23.97
C TYR A 87 -0.71 -8.97 -23.32
N GLU A 88 -1.08 -10.25 -23.51
CA GLU A 88 -2.32 -10.78 -22.91
C GLU A 88 -2.30 -10.72 -21.37
N SER A 89 -1.15 -10.92 -20.75
CA SER A 89 -0.97 -10.72 -19.31
C SER A 89 -1.18 -9.26 -18.92
N SER A 90 -0.69 -8.31 -19.71
CA SER A 90 -0.84 -6.88 -19.51
C SER A 90 -2.29 -6.43 -19.69
N VAL A 91 -2.97 -6.93 -20.73
CA VAL A 91 -4.40 -6.68 -20.98
C VAL A 91 -5.24 -7.16 -19.78
N ARG A 92 -5.00 -8.39 -19.33
CA ARG A 92 -5.70 -8.94 -18.16
C ARG A 92 -5.42 -8.13 -16.90
N ALA A 93 -4.15 -7.80 -16.65
CA ALA A 93 -3.77 -7.01 -15.48
C ALA A 93 -4.45 -5.64 -15.47
N ARG A 94 -4.49 -4.96 -16.62
CA ARG A 94 -5.15 -3.65 -16.74
C ARG A 94 -6.66 -3.74 -16.55
N ALA A 95 -7.32 -4.73 -17.18
CA ALA A 95 -8.74 -4.95 -17.04
C ALA A 95 -9.14 -5.23 -15.56
N LEU A 96 -8.39 -6.11 -14.89
CA LEU A 96 -8.66 -6.44 -13.48
C LEU A 96 -8.32 -5.28 -12.54
N ASP A 97 -7.34 -4.44 -12.87
CA ASP A 97 -6.98 -3.26 -12.08
C ASP A 97 -8.11 -2.21 -12.09
N ILE A 98 -8.82 -2.07 -13.21
CA ILE A 98 -10.02 -1.23 -13.33
C ILE A 98 -11.19 -1.88 -12.57
N LEU A 99 -11.45 -3.16 -12.82
CA LEU A 99 -12.62 -3.85 -12.27
C LEU A 99 -12.54 -4.13 -10.76
N ARG A 100 -11.36 -4.08 -10.15
CA ARG A 100 -11.22 -4.29 -8.68
C ARG A 100 -12.04 -3.32 -7.83
N TYR A 101 -12.49 -2.20 -8.40
CA TYR A 101 -13.38 -1.25 -7.73
C TYR A 101 -14.77 -1.83 -7.41
N TYR A 102 -15.19 -2.89 -8.12
CA TYR A 102 -16.40 -3.64 -7.79
C TYR A 102 -16.23 -4.60 -6.62
N LEU A 103 -14.98 -5.01 -6.29
CA LEU A 103 -14.75 -5.98 -5.23
C LEU A 103 -14.97 -5.34 -3.86
N PRO A 104 -15.88 -5.91 -3.00
CA PRO A 104 -16.07 -5.40 -1.65
C PRO A 104 -14.80 -5.52 -0.82
N ALA A 105 -14.62 -4.63 0.17
CA ALA A 105 -13.49 -4.69 1.09
C ALA A 105 -13.40 -6.02 1.86
N ALA A 106 -14.52 -6.73 1.97
CA ALA A 106 -14.62 -8.06 2.57
C ALA A 106 -14.08 -9.19 1.68
N THR A 107 -13.63 -8.92 0.46
CA THR A 107 -13.09 -9.95 -0.45
C THR A 107 -11.92 -10.69 0.19
N VAL A 108 -12.05 -12.02 0.32
CA VAL A 108 -11.01 -12.85 0.93
C VAL A 108 -9.89 -13.17 -0.07
N THR A 109 -8.67 -13.23 0.43
CA THR A 109 -7.47 -13.56 -0.35
C THR A 109 -6.53 -14.45 0.45
N ASN A 110 -5.48 -14.95 -0.21
CA ASN A 110 -4.42 -15.71 0.45
C ASN A 110 -3.21 -14.81 0.66
N ILE A 111 -2.65 -14.84 1.86
CA ILE A 111 -1.45 -14.10 2.23
C ILE A 111 -0.43 -15.05 2.83
N GLY A 112 0.78 -15.05 2.27
CA GLY A 112 1.96 -15.64 2.88
C GLY A 112 2.77 -14.55 3.59
N ILE A 113 3.25 -14.81 4.81
CA ILE A 113 4.07 -13.86 5.57
C ILE A 113 5.36 -14.56 6.01
N THR A 114 6.50 -13.99 5.62
CA THR A 114 7.81 -14.42 6.11
C THR A 114 8.36 -13.38 7.08
N ALA A 115 8.74 -13.83 8.29
CA ALA A 115 9.28 -12.95 9.32
C ALA A 115 10.13 -13.77 10.33
N ASN A 116 10.93 -13.07 11.14
CA ASN A 116 11.54 -13.69 12.32
C ASN A 116 10.54 -13.79 13.48
N GLY A 117 10.83 -14.63 14.48
CA GLY A 117 9.93 -14.90 15.61
C GLY A 117 9.51 -13.65 16.39
N ARG A 118 10.42 -12.68 16.59
CA ARG A 118 10.11 -11.41 17.28
C ARG A 118 9.11 -10.55 16.48
N ALA A 119 9.24 -10.54 15.16
CA ALA A 119 8.30 -9.83 14.31
C ALA A 119 6.93 -10.49 14.32
N PHE A 120 6.87 -11.83 14.37
CA PHE A 120 5.61 -12.56 14.55
C PHE A 120 4.98 -12.30 15.91
N GLU A 121 5.76 -12.34 17.01
CA GLU A 121 5.26 -11.98 18.35
C GLU A 121 4.55 -10.61 18.35
N TYR A 122 5.21 -9.60 17.79
CA TYR A 122 4.65 -8.25 17.73
C TYR A 122 3.45 -8.12 16.77
N LEU A 123 3.49 -8.84 15.64
CA LEU A 123 2.37 -8.89 14.70
C LEU A 123 1.13 -9.49 15.35
N MET A 124 1.26 -10.64 16.00
CA MET A 124 0.15 -11.32 16.68
C MET A 124 -0.43 -10.48 17.81
N MET A 125 0.42 -9.84 18.62
CA MET A 125 -0.05 -8.90 19.66
C MET A 125 -0.94 -7.81 19.06
N LYS A 126 -0.54 -7.21 17.93
CA LYS A 126 -1.35 -6.19 17.23
C LYS A 126 -2.65 -6.75 16.68
N LEU A 127 -2.59 -7.91 15.99
CA LEU A 127 -3.78 -8.54 15.42
C LEU A 127 -4.80 -8.90 16.50
N MET A 128 -4.36 -9.53 17.59
CA MET A 128 -5.25 -9.91 18.70
C MET A 128 -5.80 -8.71 19.49
N SER A 129 -5.20 -7.52 19.34
CA SER A 129 -5.67 -6.26 19.96
C SER A 129 -6.52 -5.41 19.01
N ASP A 130 -6.90 -5.93 17.85
CA ASP A 130 -7.68 -5.19 16.87
C ASP A 130 -9.19 -5.17 17.21
N GLU A 131 -9.90 -4.20 16.68
CA GLU A 131 -11.34 -4.05 16.88
C GLU A 131 -12.16 -5.01 16.01
N LEU A 132 -11.60 -5.42 14.85
CA LEU A 132 -12.25 -6.35 13.94
C LEU A 132 -12.06 -7.80 14.43
N GLU A 133 -13.17 -8.52 14.54
CA GLU A 133 -13.18 -9.93 14.95
C GLU A 133 -12.34 -10.82 14.03
N GLU A 134 -12.45 -10.62 12.70
CA GLU A 134 -11.64 -11.34 11.70
C GLU A 134 -10.15 -11.22 11.99
N VAL A 135 -9.68 -10.00 12.25
CA VAL A 135 -8.26 -9.71 12.51
C VAL A 135 -7.78 -10.38 13.80
N ARG A 136 -8.62 -10.36 14.87
CA ARG A 136 -8.31 -11.06 16.12
C ARG A 136 -8.25 -12.57 15.93
N THR A 137 -9.20 -13.13 15.18
CA THR A 137 -9.25 -14.57 14.87
C THR A 137 -8.02 -15.02 14.10
N ILE A 138 -7.58 -14.24 13.08
CA ILE A 138 -6.33 -14.50 12.35
C ILE A 138 -5.14 -14.48 13.31
N GLY A 139 -5.05 -13.51 14.21
CA GLY A 139 -3.99 -13.43 15.22
C GLY A 139 -3.95 -14.65 16.14
N GLN A 140 -5.11 -15.13 16.58
CA GLN A 140 -5.23 -16.34 17.42
C GLN A 140 -4.82 -17.61 16.68
N LEU A 141 -5.28 -17.81 15.45
CA LEU A 141 -4.91 -18.94 14.61
C LEU A 141 -3.41 -18.97 14.33
N MET A 142 -2.83 -17.81 13.99
CA MET A 142 -1.37 -17.69 13.83
C MET A 142 -0.62 -18.06 15.10
N HIS A 143 -1.10 -17.63 16.28
CA HIS A 143 -0.48 -17.97 17.56
C HIS A 143 -0.54 -19.45 17.84
N GLN A 144 -1.66 -20.12 17.57
CA GLN A 144 -1.81 -21.57 17.72
C GLN A 144 -0.80 -22.35 16.86
N GLU A 145 -0.67 -21.97 15.58
CA GLU A 145 0.24 -22.66 14.67
C GLU A 145 1.72 -22.37 14.97
N LEU A 146 2.07 -21.12 15.23
CA LEU A 146 3.45 -20.75 15.54
C LEU A 146 3.92 -21.28 16.91
N SER A 147 3.01 -21.48 17.86
CA SER A 147 3.34 -22.11 19.15
C SER A 147 3.79 -23.56 19.02
N LYS A 148 3.40 -24.26 17.94
CA LYS A 148 3.87 -25.62 17.64
C LYS A 148 5.32 -25.65 17.15
N VAL A 149 5.81 -24.56 16.52
CA VAL A 149 7.10 -24.52 15.82
C VAL A 149 8.13 -23.67 16.57
N ILE A 150 7.72 -22.51 17.11
CA ILE A 150 8.60 -21.56 17.80
C ILE A 150 8.03 -21.09 19.15
N PRO A 151 7.65 -22.01 20.05
CA PRO A 151 6.91 -21.67 21.29
C PRO A 151 7.62 -20.63 22.15
N SER A 152 8.92 -20.72 22.31
CA SER A 152 9.72 -19.79 23.13
C SER A 152 9.68 -18.36 22.62
N LEU A 153 9.59 -18.17 21.30
CA LEU A 153 9.61 -16.83 20.65
C LEU A 153 8.23 -16.16 20.64
N VAL A 154 7.15 -16.93 20.69
CA VAL A 154 5.77 -16.39 20.63
C VAL A 154 5.05 -16.46 21.98
N LYS A 155 5.69 -16.95 23.02
CA LYS A 155 5.10 -17.12 24.37
C LYS A 155 4.46 -15.84 24.91
N ARG A 156 4.99 -14.67 24.56
CA ARG A 156 4.53 -13.35 25.06
C ARG A 156 3.51 -12.69 24.14
N ALA A 157 3.18 -13.31 23.01
CA ALA A 157 2.16 -12.77 22.10
C ALA A 157 0.78 -12.89 22.75
N ALA A 158 0.30 -11.80 23.32
CA ALA A 158 -0.99 -11.68 23.97
C ALA A 158 -1.66 -10.37 23.55
N PRO A 159 -3.01 -10.25 23.65
CA PRO A 159 -3.69 -8.99 23.43
C PRO A 159 -3.16 -7.91 24.38
N SER A 160 -2.95 -6.70 23.84
CA SER A 160 -2.52 -5.54 24.63
C SER A 160 -3.73 -4.69 25.00
N SER A 161 -4.05 -4.59 26.30
CA SER A 161 -5.10 -3.69 26.80
C SER A 161 -4.79 -2.24 26.45
N TYR A 162 -3.53 -1.83 26.52
CA TYR A 162 -3.09 -0.51 26.10
C TYR A 162 -3.53 -0.16 24.66
N ILE A 163 -3.31 -1.06 23.70
CA ILE A 163 -3.68 -0.82 22.31
C ILE A 163 -5.20 -0.75 22.15
N SER A 164 -5.93 -1.71 22.73
CA SER A 164 -7.38 -1.82 22.58
C SER A 164 -8.10 -0.63 23.24
N GLU A 165 -7.73 -0.32 24.48
CA GLU A 165 -8.32 0.78 25.23
C GLU A 165 -7.98 2.14 24.64
N THR A 166 -6.73 2.34 24.18
CA THR A 166 -6.33 3.58 23.51
C THR A 166 -7.15 3.81 22.25
N LYS A 167 -7.31 2.79 21.39
CA LYS A 167 -8.15 2.90 20.18
C LYS A 167 -9.59 3.27 20.55
N LYS A 168 -10.18 2.56 21.52
CA LYS A 168 -11.56 2.79 21.99
C LYS A 168 -11.77 4.19 22.53
N THR A 169 -10.91 4.63 23.47
CA THR A 169 -11.02 5.94 24.13
C THR A 169 -10.77 7.08 23.15
N MET A 170 -9.77 6.95 22.25
CA MET A 170 -9.50 7.98 21.24
C MET A 170 -10.65 8.10 20.23
N ARG A 171 -11.28 7.00 19.85
CA ARG A 171 -12.47 7.04 18.97
C ARG A 171 -13.64 7.77 19.67
N ALA A 172 -13.94 7.42 20.91
CA ALA A 172 -14.98 8.08 21.67
C ALA A 172 -14.70 9.58 21.86
N PHE A 173 -13.46 9.93 22.17
CA PHE A 173 -13.03 11.31 22.32
C PHE A 173 -13.16 12.10 20.99
N ALA A 174 -12.70 11.52 19.87
CA ALA A 174 -12.83 12.14 18.56
C ALA A 174 -14.30 12.34 18.16
N ALA A 175 -15.14 11.32 18.37
CA ALA A 175 -16.57 11.42 18.10
C ALA A 175 -17.22 12.54 18.92
N ALA A 176 -16.92 12.62 20.22
CA ALA A 176 -17.48 13.67 21.09
C ALA A 176 -17.01 15.08 20.70
N LYS A 177 -15.73 15.24 20.32
CA LYS A 177 -15.17 16.56 19.99
C LYS A 177 -15.47 17.04 18.58
N LEU A 178 -15.66 16.12 17.65
CA LEU A 178 -15.79 16.42 16.22
C LEU A 178 -17.22 16.24 15.69
N SER A 179 -18.20 15.81 16.52
CA SER A 179 -19.58 15.54 16.10
C SER A 179 -20.26 16.70 15.37
N ALA A 180 -19.95 17.94 15.75
CA ALA A 180 -20.50 19.14 15.13
C ALA A 180 -19.61 19.72 14.01
N VAL A 181 -18.45 19.11 13.76
CA VAL A 181 -17.49 19.62 12.75
C VAL A 181 -17.80 19.01 11.40
N ARG A 182 -18.22 19.85 10.46
CA ARG A 182 -18.49 19.40 9.10
C ARG A 182 -17.20 19.03 8.38
N ILE A 183 -17.17 17.85 7.73
CA ILE A 183 -16.09 17.41 6.86
C ILE A 183 -16.01 18.37 5.66
N ARG A 184 -14.81 18.88 5.41
CA ARG A 184 -14.56 19.76 4.27
C ARG A 184 -13.96 18.98 3.11
N LYS A 185 -14.35 19.34 1.89
CA LYS A 185 -13.71 18.82 0.68
C LYS A 185 -12.22 19.19 0.69
N GLN A 186 -11.37 18.21 0.44
CA GLN A 186 -9.91 18.35 0.42
C GLN A 186 -9.38 18.02 -0.98
N PRO A 187 -8.21 18.57 -1.37
CA PRO A 187 -7.45 18.05 -2.51
C PRO A 187 -7.04 16.61 -2.29
N THR A 188 -6.85 15.87 -3.38
CA THR A 188 -6.37 14.48 -3.33
C THR A 188 -5.03 14.35 -2.59
N VAL A 189 -4.13 15.35 -2.75
CA VAL A 189 -2.83 15.38 -2.07
C VAL A 189 -2.54 16.79 -1.60
N THR A 190 -2.19 16.92 -0.32
CA THR A 190 -1.76 18.18 0.30
C THR A 190 -0.42 17.98 1.01
N LEU A 191 0.57 18.82 0.71
CA LEU A 191 1.81 18.88 1.49
C LEU A 191 1.52 19.66 2.78
N ALA A 192 1.24 18.93 3.87
CA ALA A 192 0.84 19.50 5.15
C ALA A 192 2.03 20.10 5.92
N ARG A 193 3.19 19.47 5.81
CA ARG A 193 4.42 19.90 6.49
C ARG A 193 5.66 19.43 5.73
N TYR A 194 6.70 20.24 5.75
CA TYR A 194 8.01 19.87 5.20
C TYR A 194 9.13 20.50 6.03
N ASP A 195 10.31 19.89 5.95
CA ASP A 195 11.52 20.44 6.54
C ASP A 195 12.05 21.59 5.68
N LYS A 196 12.01 22.82 6.21
CA LYS A 196 12.48 24.03 5.49
C LYS A 196 13.99 24.00 5.24
N ASP A 197 14.73 23.27 6.08
CA ASP A 197 16.18 23.11 5.99
C ASP A 197 16.57 21.76 5.32
N ALA A 198 15.63 21.10 4.60
CA ALA A 198 15.82 19.77 4.02
C ALA A 198 17.12 19.63 3.22
N GLU A 199 17.37 20.58 2.30
CA GLU A 199 18.60 20.60 1.49
C GLU A 199 19.84 20.68 2.36
N ILE A 200 19.85 21.59 3.34
CA ILE A 200 20.96 21.78 4.27
C ILE A 200 21.21 20.53 5.09
N ASN A 201 20.12 19.88 5.56
CA ASN A 201 20.23 18.67 6.38
C ASN A 201 20.78 17.49 5.59
N VAL A 202 20.31 17.28 4.36
CA VAL A 202 20.79 16.20 3.49
C VAL A 202 22.25 16.40 3.12
N VAL A 203 22.65 17.61 2.68
CA VAL A 203 24.02 17.91 2.28
C VAL A 203 24.97 17.83 3.47
N ALA A 204 24.57 18.35 4.64
CA ALA A 204 25.39 18.25 5.86
C ALA A 204 25.54 16.80 6.32
N ALA A 205 24.49 15.99 6.24
CA ALA A 205 24.55 14.57 6.59
C ALA A 205 25.39 13.75 5.61
N ALA A 206 25.35 14.08 4.31
CA ALA A 206 26.22 13.46 3.31
C ALA A 206 27.70 13.71 3.62
N LEU A 207 28.05 14.97 3.90
CA LEU A 207 29.43 15.35 4.27
C LEU A 207 29.86 14.77 5.64
N TYR A 208 28.91 14.60 6.57
CA TYR A 208 29.19 14.09 7.91
C TYR A 208 29.82 12.70 7.90
N GLN A 209 29.37 11.81 7.03
CA GLN A 209 29.88 10.45 6.93
C GLN A 209 31.36 10.39 6.48
N PHE A 210 31.83 11.43 5.79
CA PHE A 210 33.16 11.45 5.17
C PHE A 210 34.07 12.56 5.76
N SER A 211 33.68 13.09 6.92
CA SER A 211 34.45 14.12 7.62
C SER A 211 34.47 13.86 9.13
N HIS A 212 35.30 14.61 9.86
CA HIS A 212 35.39 14.57 11.33
C HIS A 212 34.73 15.77 12.01
N HIS A 213 33.96 16.57 11.23
CA HIS A 213 33.34 17.80 11.73
C HIS A 213 32.02 17.50 12.43
N PRO A 214 31.67 18.16 13.53
CA PRO A 214 30.37 18.07 14.14
C PRO A 214 29.25 18.52 13.16
N LEU A 215 28.09 17.88 13.21
CA LEU A 215 26.95 18.19 12.33
C LEU A 215 26.55 19.67 12.38
N SER A 216 26.58 20.29 13.57
CA SER A 216 26.27 21.71 13.73
C SER A 216 27.22 22.64 12.99
N GLN A 217 28.52 22.26 12.90
CA GLN A 217 29.52 23.00 12.12
C GLN A 217 29.27 22.82 10.61
N LEU A 218 28.99 21.57 10.15
CA LEU A 218 28.70 21.29 8.77
C LEU A 218 27.45 22.05 8.29
N ARG A 219 26.39 22.08 9.09
CA ARG A 219 25.18 22.87 8.76
C ARG A 219 25.49 24.37 8.56
N LYS A 220 26.37 24.95 9.37
CA LYS A 220 26.83 26.35 9.21
C LYS A 220 27.60 26.56 7.92
N ILE A 221 28.46 25.58 7.54
CA ILE A 221 29.22 25.59 6.30
C ILE A 221 28.27 25.49 5.10
N VAL A 222 27.37 24.47 5.11
CA VAL A 222 26.43 24.22 4.03
C VAL A 222 25.47 25.39 3.80
N LYS A 223 25.07 26.11 4.85
CA LYS A 223 24.27 27.35 4.71
C LYS A 223 24.96 28.43 3.88
N LYS A 224 26.30 28.44 3.83
CA LYS A 224 27.08 29.39 3.06
C LYS A 224 27.44 28.89 1.65
N MET A 225 27.21 27.62 1.35
CA MET A 225 27.43 27.04 0.03
C MET A 225 26.44 27.60 -1.01
N THR A 226 26.88 27.76 -2.24
CA THR A 226 26.02 28.05 -3.38
C THR A 226 25.12 26.87 -3.69
N ALA A 227 24.08 27.08 -4.49
CA ALA A 227 23.19 26.02 -4.97
C ALA A 227 23.97 24.95 -5.77
N GLU A 228 24.94 25.41 -6.58
CA GLU A 228 25.79 24.53 -7.40
C GLU A 228 26.70 23.63 -6.54
N GLU A 229 27.31 24.20 -5.50
CA GLU A 229 28.14 23.42 -4.56
C GLU A 229 27.33 22.36 -3.82
N LYS A 230 26.13 22.70 -3.37
CA LYS A 230 25.21 21.74 -2.72
C LYS A 230 24.77 20.64 -3.69
N MET A 231 24.40 21.02 -4.92
CA MET A 231 24.00 20.05 -5.95
C MET A 231 25.16 19.11 -6.28
N LYS A 232 26.40 19.60 -6.37
CA LYS A 232 27.58 18.76 -6.57
C LYS A 232 27.73 17.72 -5.46
N VAL A 233 27.49 18.08 -4.20
CA VAL A 233 27.52 17.10 -3.08
C VAL A 233 26.43 16.05 -3.26
N VAL A 234 25.21 16.46 -3.66
CA VAL A 234 24.10 15.53 -3.91
C VAL A 234 24.42 14.58 -5.07
N ASP A 235 24.98 15.10 -6.16
CA ASP A 235 25.36 14.30 -7.32
C ASP A 235 26.47 13.30 -7.01
N GLU A 236 27.49 13.70 -6.24
CA GLU A 236 28.53 12.77 -5.80
C GLU A 236 27.99 11.69 -4.85
N TYR A 237 27.00 12.03 -4.03
CA TYR A 237 26.45 11.14 -3.02
C TYR A 237 25.39 10.17 -3.60
N MET A 238 24.57 10.61 -4.55
CA MET A 238 23.42 9.85 -5.08
C MET A 238 23.45 9.64 -6.61
N GLY A 239 24.18 10.45 -7.38
CA GLY A 239 24.12 10.50 -8.83
C GLY A 239 24.72 9.27 -9.55
N LYS A 240 25.55 8.49 -8.86
CA LYS A 240 26.19 7.26 -9.43
C LYS A 240 25.25 6.06 -9.48
N ARG A 241 24.00 6.20 -9.03
CA ARG A 241 22.99 5.12 -9.10
C ARG A 241 22.62 4.81 -10.55
N THR A 242 22.70 3.52 -10.91
CA THR A 242 22.38 3.04 -12.26
C THR A 242 21.01 2.36 -12.34
N SER A 243 20.41 2.05 -11.18
CA SER A 243 19.19 1.29 -11.09
C SER A 243 18.33 1.75 -9.89
N ARG A 244 17.01 1.64 -10.02
CA ARG A 244 16.06 1.86 -8.91
C ARG A 244 16.24 0.91 -7.72
N ARG A 245 16.97 -0.18 -7.91
CA ARG A 245 17.27 -1.17 -6.84
C ARG A 245 18.39 -0.69 -5.93
N GLU A 246 19.22 0.22 -6.41
CA GLU A 246 20.26 0.86 -5.62
C GLU A 246 19.62 1.95 -4.76
N ARG A 247 19.58 1.72 -3.45
CA ARG A 247 18.96 2.67 -2.53
C ARG A 247 19.91 3.85 -2.29
N PRO A 248 19.40 5.08 -2.16
CA PRO A 248 20.19 6.20 -1.67
C PRO A 248 20.79 5.85 -0.29
N LEU A 249 21.95 6.39 -0.01
CA LEU A 249 22.56 6.26 1.31
C LEU A 249 21.79 7.07 2.37
N ARG A 250 22.10 6.82 3.64
CA ARG A 250 21.33 7.30 4.80
C ARG A 250 21.14 8.82 4.91
N ALA A 251 22.03 9.64 4.33
CA ALA A 251 21.85 11.09 4.35
C ALA A 251 20.51 11.53 3.70
N ALA A 252 20.03 10.80 2.70
CA ALA A 252 18.73 11.08 2.07
C ALA A 252 17.53 10.93 3.04
N GLU A 253 17.69 10.21 4.16
CA GLU A 253 16.66 9.99 5.17
C GLU A 253 16.59 11.13 6.23
N THR A 254 17.47 12.14 6.15
CA THR A 254 17.51 13.23 7.14
C THR A 254 16.55 14.37 6.88
N ALA A 255 15.87 14.35 5.73
CA ALA A 255 14.78 15.27 5.42
C ALA A 255 13.45 14.52 5.38
N TYR A 256 12.36 15.16 5.80
CA TYR A 256 11.04 14.56 5.82
C TYR A 256 9.95 15.54 5.36
N TYR A 257 8.91 14.94 4.83
CA TYR A 257 7.72 15.61 4.34
C TYR A 257 6.49 14.91 4.93
N GLN A 258 5.46 15.66 5.23
CA GLN A 258 4.18 15.14 5.68
C GLN A 258 3.12 15.50 4.66
N PHE A 259 2.47 14.48 4.11
CA PHE A 259 1.36 14.63 3.18
C PHE A 259 0.06 14.20 3.85
N ASP A 260 -1.00 14.93 3.56
CA ASP A 260 -2.38 14.51 3.74
C ASP A 260 -2.88 13.99 2.39
N VAL A 261 -3.33 12.73 2.35
CA VAL A 261 -3.69 12.05 1.10
C VAL A 261 -5.10 11.49 1.22
N LEU A 262 -5.99 11.98 0.37
CA LEU A 262 -7.31 11.41 0.15
C LEU A 262 -7.23 10.48 -1.07
N SER A 263 -7.45 9.19 -0.86
CA SER A 263 -7.39 8.19 -1.93
C SER A 263 -8.50 7.16 -1.79
N ASP A 264 -8.84 6.50 -2.89
CA ASP A 264 -9.64 5.29 -2.85
C ASP A 264 -8.91 4.14 -2.15
N TYR A 265 -9.64 3.10 -1.76
CA TYR A 265 -9.09 1.95 -1.05
C TYR A 265 -8.07 1.16 -1.89
N GLY A 266 -8.26 1.09 -3.21
CA GLY A 266 -7.34 0.40 -4.11
C GLY A 266 -5.96 1.06 -4.16
N ALA A 267 -5.92 2.39 -4.31
CA ALA A 267 -4.69 3.18 -4.29
C ALA A 267 -4.02 3.13 -2.90
N TYR A 268 -4.81 3.20 -1.82
CA TYR A 268 -4.29 3.08 -0.46
C TYR A 268 -3.56 1.75 -0.22
N ARG A 269 -4.06 0.62 -0.76
CA ARG A 269 -3.38 -0.68 -0.67
C ARG A 269 -1.99 -0.68 -1.32
N ASP A 270 -1.79 0.10 -2.38
CA ASP A 270 -0.47 0.27 -2.98
C ASP A 270 0.44 1.17 -2.13
N LEU A 271 -0.11 2.23 -1.52
CA LEU A 271 0.63 3.08 -0.56
C LEU A 271 1.12 2.28 0.66
N GLN A 272 0.34 1.36 1.19
CA GLN A 272 0.72 0.51 2.32
C GLN A 272 1.99 -0.33 2.08
N ARG A 273 2.37 -0.55 0.82
CA ARG A 273 3.58 -1.30 0.46
C ARG A 273 4.87 -0.50 0.62
N HIS A 274 4.78 0.81 0.83
CA HIS A 274 5.93 1.66 1.11
C HIS A 274 6.40 1.52 2.56
N ARG A 275 7.39 0.65 2.79
CA ARG A 275 7.82 0.21 4.13
C ARG A 275 8.56 1.27 4.94
N VAL A 276 9.11 2.30 4.29
CA VAL A 276 9.91 3.35 4.95
C VAL A 276 9.04 4.54 5.38
N MET A 277 7.81 4.59 4.91
CA MET A 277 6.88 5.68 5.19
C MET A 277 6.08 5.39 6.47
N THR A 278 6.02 6.36 7.38
CA THR A 278 5.10 6.31 8.52
C THR A 278 3.70 6.67 8.03
N GLN A 279 2.74 5.76 8.18
CA GLN A 279 1.36 5.95 7.74
C GLN A 279 0.42 5.95 8.93
N ILE A 280 -0.50 6.91 8.96
CA ILE A 280 -1.56 7.02 9.95
C ILE A 280 -2.89 7.07 9.19
N PRO A 281 -3.46 5.90 8.82
CA PRO A 281 -4.69 5.86 8.05
C PRO A 281 -5.92 6.12 8.92
N GLN A 282 -6.91 6.77 8.33
CA GLN A 282 -8.26 6.79 8.86
C GLN A 282 -8.97 5.46 8.55
N LEU A 283 -10.12 5.22 9.19
CA LEU A 283 -11.00 4.14 8.81
C LEU A 283 -11.60 4.40 7.42
N LEU A 284 -11.93 3.33 6.69
CA LEU A 284 -12.66 3.44 5.45
C LEU A 284 -14.03 4.10 5.71
N THR A 285 -14.39 5.07 4.88
CA THR A 285 -15.64 5.81 4.99
C THR A 285 -16.14 6.22 3.61
N VAL A 286 -17.43 6.50 3.51
CA VAL A 286 -18.07 7.09 2.33
C VAL A 286 -18.27 8.61 2.46
N GLU A 287 -17.86 9.21 3.57
CA GLU A 287 -18.05 10.64 3.85
C GLU A 287 -17.31 11.56 2.87
N HIS A 288 -16.27 11.06 2.22
CA HIS A 288 -15.53 11.77 1.18
C HIS A 288 -16.03 11.48 -0.24
N GLY A 289 -17.09 10.69 -0.39
CA GLY A 289 -17.59 10.20 -1.67
C GLY A 289 -16.90 8.92 -2.10
N TYR A 290 -16.93 8.67 -3.41
CA TYR A 290 -16.32 7.51 -4.05
C TYR A 290 -15.84 7.87 -5.46
N ASP A 291 -14.87 7.15 -5.94
CA ASP A 291 -14.35 7.29 -7.30
C ASP A 291 -14.94 6.20 -8.21
N VAL A 292 -15.36 6.61 -9.39
CA VAL A 292 -15.75 5.71 -10.47
C VAL A 292 -14.67 5.81 -11.55
N PRO A 293 -13.99 4.71 -11.90
CA PRO A 293 -13.05 4.73 -13.01
C PRO A 293 -13.73 5.20 -14.30
N PRO A 294 -13.10 6.09 -15.09
CA PRO A 294 -13.72 6.63 -16.30
C PRO A 294 -14.00 5.57 -17.38
N GLU A 295 -13.41 4.39 -17.24
CA GLU A 295 -13.62 3.23 -18.12
C GLU A 295 -14.85 2.41 -17.74
N ILE A 296 -15.49 2.65 -16.58
CA ILE A 296 -16.70 2.01 -16.10
C ILE A 296 -17.90 2.89 -16.37
#